data_e451368c8ebb24bb1e7e597b0904e2df
#
_entry.id   e451368c8ebb24bb1e7e597b0904e2df
#
_cell.length_a   1.000
_cell.length_b   1.000
_cell.length_c   1.000
_cell.angle_alpha   90.00
_cell.angle_beta   90.00
_cell.angle_gamma   90.00
#
_symmetry.space_group_name_H-M   'P 1'
#
loop_
_entity.id
_entity.type
_entity.pdbx_description
1 polymer ?
#
loop_
_entity_poly.entity_id
_entity_poly.type
_entity_poly.pdbx_seq_one_letter_code
_entity_poly.pdbx_strand_id
1 'polypeptide(L)'
;MKTQGQQSDVLFLSGSRTGFGSFGGTLKDFTATSLGVFAAQHALAKAGVEGAAVDHVVFGNALQTSADAIYLARHVALRAGLPIETPAVTVNRLCGSGFESIIQGAEQILLGESKIVLAGGAESMSQAPHVVRGARWGLRLGPAPPFEDLLWESLKDPQCGFSMAETAENLADKYKISRAEVDAYALTSQQRAKAGWDGGFFTDELAPVPIRNRKTKQDEPWGADEHMRPDTTAEGLAKLAPYFKKDGVVTAGNASGICDGAAAVVLASEGAAKGLKPIGRLVSWGIAGVEPKYMGIGPAPAARKALAKAGLTLDQMDLVEVNEAFSAQYVAVEKELGLDRARTNIHGGAIAIGHPLAASGTRISLHLLHALRKLGKRYGLGSACIGGGQGAAVIVEAFPA
;
A
#
# COMPACT_ATOMS: atom_id res chain seq x y z
N MET A 1 2.51 -22.23 -28.38
CA MET A 1 3.17 -23.21 -27.49
C MET A 1 4.42 -22.54 -26.91
N LYS A 2 4.49 -22.41 -25.58
CA LYS A 2 5.71 -21.94 -24.91
C LYS A 2 6.78 -23.03 -25.06
N THR A 3 8.02 -22.66 -25.38
CA THR A 3 9.15 -23.59 -25.46
C THR A 3 9.48 -24.13 -24.07
N GLN A 4 9.95 -25.39 -23.95
CA GLN A 4 10.45 -25.95 -22.70
C GLN A 4 11.48 -25.00 -22.07
N GLY A 5 11.13 -24.42 -20.90
CA GLY A 5 11.95 -23.44 -20.20
C GLY A 5 11.28 -22.07 -19.99
N GLN A 6 10.12 -21.78 -20.60
CA GLN A 6 9.36 -20.57 -20.31
C GLN A 6 8.62 -20.74 -18.97
N GLN A 7 8.99 -19.92 -18.00
CA GLN A 7 8.32 -19.82 -16.69
C GLN A 7 6.81 -19.57 -16.87
N SER A 8 5.98 -20.23 -16.06
CA SER A 8 4.54 -19.99 -16.01
C SER A 8 4.26 -18.55 -15.64
N ASP A 9 3.26 -17.92 -16.28
CA ASP A 9 2.84 -16.57 -15.87
C ASP A 9 2.18 -16.64 -14.48
N VAL A 10 2.40 -15.59 -13.69
CA VAL A 10 1.70 -15.36 -12.44
C VAL A 10 0.53 -14.42 -12.69
N LEU A 11 -0.68 -14.95 -12.57
CA LEU A 11 -1.91 -14.27 -12.91
C LEU A 11 -2.58 -13.68 -11.68
N PHE A 12 -3.13 -12.48 -11.79
CA PHE A 12 -4.07 -11.91 -10.82
C PHE A 12 -5.48 -12.36 -11.20
N LEU A 13 -6.09 -13.18 -10.37
CA LEU A 13 -7.47 -13.62 -10.60
C LEU A 13 -8.45 -12.50 -10.21
N SER A 14 -8.25 -11.89 -9.07
CA SER A 14 -9.00 -10.75 -8.57
C SER A 14 -8.33 -10.16 -7.33
N GLY A 15 -8.95 -9.14 -6.75
CA GLY A 15 -8.55 -8.55 -5.49
C GLY A 15 -9.62 -7.69 -4.86
N SER A 16 -9.36 -7.24 -3.66
CA SER A 16 -10.23 -6.31 -2.93
C SER A 16 -9.46 -5.54 -1.88
N ARG A 17 -9.95 -4.37 -1.49
CA ARG A 17 -9.46 -3.59 -0.35
C ARG A 17 -10.60 -3.06 0.50
N THR A 18 -10.38 -2.83 1.75
CA THR A 18 -11.28 -2.00 2.55
C THR A 18 -11.23 -0.55 2.06
N GLY A 19 -12.24 0.27 2.37
CA GLY A 19 -12.01 1.70 2.46
C GLY A 19 -10.91 1.98 3.49
N PHE A 20 -10.19 3.09 3.37
CA PHE A 20 -9.15 3.45 4.31
C PHE A 20 -9.68 4.42 5.36
N GLY A 21 -9.69 3.98 6.63
CA GLY A 21 -10.10 4.79 7.76
C GLY A 21 -9.01 5.78 8.17
N SER A 22 -9.39 7.01 8.49
CA SER A 22 -8.47 7.99 9.09
C SER A 22 -8.01 7.54 10.47
N PHE A 23 -6.87 8.04 10.91
CA PHE A 23 -6.37 7.82 12.27
C PHE A 23 -7.42 8.23 13.33
N GLY A 24 -7.77 7.28 14.19
CA GLY A 24 -8.84 7.47 15.18
C GLY A 24 -10.25 7.55 14.60
N GLY A 25 -10.43 7.27 13.30
CA GLY A 25 -11.70 7.32 12.57
C GLY A 25 -12.54 6.05 12.66
N THR A 26 -13.28 5.77 11.60
CA THR A 26 -14.29 4.69 11.56
C THR A 26 -13.71 3.29 11.81
N LEU A 27 -12.48 3.02 11.37
CA LEU A 27 -11.85 1.71 11.51
C LEU A 27 -10.99 1.53 12.77
N LYS A 28 -10.88 2.52 13.64
CA LYS A 28 -9.99 2.52 14.82
C LYS A 28 -10.12 1.35 15.78
N ASP A 29 -11.30 0.74 15.83
CA ASP A 29 -11.59 -0.37 16.74
C ASP A 29 -11.34 -1.75 16.10
N PHE A 30 -10.91 -1.78 14.82
CA PHE A 30 -10.56 -3.02 14.10
C PHE A 30 -9.07 -3.29 14.17
N THR A 31 -8.71 -4.54 14.46
CA THR A 31 -7.32 -4.97 14.32
C THR A 31 -6.93 -5.09 12.85
N ALA A 32 -5.63 -4.96 12.55
CA ALA A 32 -5.12 -5.21 11.18
C ALA A 32 -5.53 -6.59 10.66
N THR A 33 -5.51 -7.61 11.53
CA THR A 33 -5.99 -8.97 11.22
C THR A 33 -7.45 -8.96 10.76
N SER A 34 -8.33 -8.28 11.50
CA SER A 34 -9.77 -8.23 11.15
C SER A 34 -10.01 -7.55 9.80
N LEU A 35 -9.30 -6.44 9.53
CA LEU A 35 -9.36 -5.75 8.25
C LEU A 35 -8.84 -6.64 7.11
N GLY A 36 -7.74 -7.37 7.35
CA GLY A 36 -7.18 -8.35 6.42
C GLY A 36 -8.17 -9.46 6.06
N VAL A 37 -8.97 -9.93 7.03
CA VAL A 37 -10.02 -10.94 6.80
C VAL A 37 -11.07 -10.43 5.82
N PHE A 38 -11.59 -9.20 5.99
CA PHE A 38 -12.58 -8.65 5.05
C PHE A 38 -12.03 -8.54 3.63
N ALA A 39 -10.81 -8.01 3.48
CA ALA A 39 -10.18 -7.92 2.16
C ALA A 39 -9.95 -9.30 1.54
N ALA A 40 -9.49 -10.28 2.30
CA ALA A 40 -9.23 -11.64 1.85
C ALA A 40 -10.52 -12.36 1.40
N GLN A 41 -11.58 -12.32 2.21
CA GLN A 41 -12.86 -12.95 1.89
C GLN A 41 -13.46 -12.38 0.60
N HIS A 42 -13.44 -11.06 0.44
CA HIS A 42 -13.94 -10.42 -0.77
C HIS A 42 -13.06 -10.69 -2.00
N ALA A 43 -11.74 -10.75 -1.84
CA ALA A 43 -10.83 -11.10 -2.92
C ALA A 43 -11.07 -12.52 -3.43
N LEU A 44 -11.21 -13.50 -2.52
CA LEU A 44 -11.53 -14.89 -2.86
C LEU A 44 -12.90 -15.02 -3.56
N ALA A 45 -13.93 -14.38 -3.01
CA ALA A 45 -15.27 -14.39 -3.59
C ALA A 45 -15.29 -13.80 -5.01
N LYS A 46 -14.63 -12.65 -5.23
CA LYS A 46 -14.51 -12.03 -6.55
C LYS A 46 -13.68 -12.87 -7.53
N ALA A 47 -12.69 -13.61 -7.04
CA ALA A 47 -11.89 -14.53 -7.86
C ALA A 47 -12.65 -15.82 -8.22
N GLY A 48 -13.76 -16.12 -7.54
CA GLY A 48 -14.46 -17.41 -7.67
C GLY A 48 -13.59 -18.58 -7.17
N VAL A 49 -12.76 -18.33 -6.15
CA VAL A 49 -11.81 -19.32 -5.60
C VAL A 49 -12.27 -19.70 -4.19
N GLU A 50 -12.52 -21.01 -4.04
CA GLU A 50 -12.81 -21.59 -2.73
C GLU A 50 -11.54 -21.60 -1.86
N GLY A 51 -11.69 -21.36 -0.55
CA GLY A 51 -10.56 -21.35 0.37
C GLY A 51 -9.71 -22.62 0.32
N ALA A 52 -10.33 -23.77 0.05
CA ALA A 52 -9.64 -25.06 -0.07
C ALA A 52 -8.67 -25.16 -1.27
N ALA A 53 -8.79 -24.26 -2.24
CA ALA A 53 -7.89 -24.23 -3.40
C ALA A 53 -6.63 -23.36 -3.16
N VAL A 54 -6.56 -22.64 -2.06
CA VAL A 54 -5.42 -21.77 -1.74
C VAL A 54 -4.31 -22.57 -1.06
N ASP A 55 -3.15 -22.62 -1.69
CA ASP A 55 -2.00 -23.39 -1.20
C ASP A 55 -1.17 -22.62 -0.16
N HIS A 56 -1.12 -21.28 -0.26
CA HIS A 56 -0.28 -20.47 0.62
C HIS A 56 -0.86 -19.07 0.82
N VAL A 57 -0.55 -18.44 1.96
CA VAL A 57 -0.95 -17.06 2.28
C VAL A 57 0.26 -16.22 2.63
N VAL A 58 0.41 -15.06 1.99
CA VAL A 58 1.45 -14.07 2.28
C VAL A 58 0.80 -12.73 2.57
N PHE A 59 0.90 -12.25 3.80
CA PHE A 59 0.34 -10.94 4.17
C PHE A 59 1.38 -10.03 4.81
N GLY A 60 1.39 -8.78 4.37
CA GLY A 60 2.19 -7.72 4.96
C GLY A 60 1.57 -7.16 6.23
N ASN A 61 2.40 -6.85 7.22
CA ASN A 61 2.06 -6.02 8.38
C ASN A 61 3.32 -5.33 8.89
N ALA A 62 3.32 -4.01 8.90
CA ALA A 62 4.48 -3.24 9.31
C ALA A 62 4.52 -3.03 10.82
N LEU A 63 3.38 -2.72 11.43
CA LEU A 63 3.22 -2.44 12.86
C LEU A 63 2.39 -3.51 13.55
N GLN A 64 2.96 -4.18 14.53
CA GLN A 64 2.25 -5.16 15.36
C GLN A 64 1.50 -4.42 16.47
N THR A 65 0.28 -3.96 16.18
CA THR A 65 -0.52 -3.10 17.04
C THR A 65 -1.58 -3.82 17.87
N SER A 66 -1.72 -5.13 17.71
CA SER A 66 -2.67 -5.97 18.45
C SER A 66 -2.03 -7.29 18.89
N ALA A 67 -2.65 -7.96 19.87
CA ALA A 67 -2.15 -9.22 20.39
C ALA A 67 -2.07 -10.35 19.35
N ASP A 68 -2.90 -10.30 18.30
CA ASP A 68 -2.92 -11.27 17.22
C ASP A 68 -2.04 -10.87 16.01
N ALA A 69 -1.42 -9.69 16.03
CA ALA A 69 -0.66 -9.17 14.89
C ALA A 69 0.56 -10.04 14.52
N ILE A 70 1.23 -10.68 15.50
CA ILE A 70 2.33 -11.62 15.23
C ILE A 70 1.89 -12.85 14.42
N TYR A 71 0.59 -13.18 14.45
CA TYR A 71 -0.03 -14.27 13.72
C TYR A 71 -0.83 -13.81 12.49
N LEU A 72 -0.71 -12.54 12.09
CA LEU A 72 -1.64 -11.87 11.19
C LEU A 72 -1.99 -12.71 9.95
N ALA A 73 -1.03 -13.10 9.13
CA ALA A 73 -1.29 -13.88 7.92
C ALA A 73 -2.01 -15.20 8.21
N ARG A 74 -1.60 -15.91 9.28
CA ARG A 74 -2.22 -17.16 9.68
C ARG A 74 -3.66 -16.98 10.16
N HIS A 75 -3.92 -15.93 10.95
CA HIS A 75 -5.27 -15.64 11.43
C HIS A 75 -6.17 -15.11 10.29
N VAL A 76 -5.62 -14.34 9.33
CA VAL A 76 -6.35 -13.98 8.11
C VAL A 76 -6.76 -15.23 7.35
N ALA A 77 -5.83 -16.18 7.11
CA ALA A 77 -6.12 -17.43 6.43
C ALA A 77 -7.28 -18.19 7.10
N LEU A 78 -7.14 -18.49 8.39
CA LEU A 78 -8.13 -19.28 9.12
C LEU A 78 -9.50 -18.61 9.20
N ARG A 79 -9.54 -17.31 9.49
CA ARG A 79 -10.79 -16.56 9.62
C ARG A 79 -11.43 -16.23 8.26
N ALA A 80 -10.66 -16.24 7.19
CA ALA A 80 -11.20 -16.13 5.82
C ALA A 80 -11.76 -17.47 5.30
N GLY A 81 -11.64 -18.57 6.06
CA GLY A 81 -12.23 -19.86 5.73
C GLY A 81 -11.29 -20.79 4.96
N LEU A 82 -9.97 -20.57 5.00
CA LEU A 82 -9.00 -21.46 4.41
C LEU A 82 -8.79 -22.71 5.31
N PRO A 83 -8.38 -23.84 4.72
CA PRO A 83 -8.03 -25.04 5.47
C PRO A 83 -6.97 -24.82 6.52
N ILE A 84 -7.00 -25.62 7.57
CA ILE A 84 -6.00 -25.57 8.65
C ILE A 84 -4.60 -25.96 8.16
N GLU A 85 -4.53 -26.72 7.07
CA GLU A 85 -3.30 -27.17 6.43
C GLU A 85 -2.63 -26.06 5.61
N THR A 86 -3.37 -25.03 5.17
CA THR A 86 -2.82 -23.93 4.36
C THR A 86 -1.81 -23.13 5.18
N PRO A 87 -0.50 -23.13 4.84
CA PRO A 87 0.50 -22.36 5.55
C PRO A 87 0.37 -20.87 5.26
N ALA A 88 0.89 -20.05 6.18
CA ALA A 88 0.84 -18.59 6.03
C ALA A 88 2.09 -17.93 6.60
N VAL A 89 2.54 -16.83 5.99
CA VAL A 89 3.66 -16.02 6.46
C VAL A 89 3.30 -14.55 6.50
N THR A 90 3.65 -13.89 7.59
CA THR A 90 3.58 -12.42 7.70
C THR A 90 4.92 -11.83 7.32
N VAL A 91 4.91 -10.87 6.38
CA VAL A 91 6.12 -10.20 5.90
C VAL A 91 6.12 -8.74 6.30
N ASN A 92 7.31 -8.19 6.52
CA ASN A 92 7.50 -6.79 6.84
C ASN A 92 8.62 -6.19 5.98
N ARG A 93 8.22 -5.35 5.04
CA ARG A 93 9.05 -4.42 4.28
C ARG A 93 8.48 -2.99 4.41
N LEU A 94 7.95 -2.66 5.59
CA LEU A 94 7.31 -1.37 5.88
C LEU A 94 6.29 -0.99 4.78
N CYS A 95 6.39 0.22 4.21
CA CYS A 95 5.52 0.70 3.12
C CYS A 95 5.49 -0.18 1.86
N GLY A 96 6.51 -1.02 1.67
CA GLY A 96 6.62 -1.97 0.57
C GLY A 96 6.03 -3.35 0.83
N SER A 97 5.49 -3.63 2.04
CA SER A 97 5.05 -4.98 2.44
C SER A 97 3.96 -5.55 1.54
N GLY A 98 3.07 -4.72 1.00
CA GLY A 98 2.03 -5.16 0.06
C GLY A 98 2.59 -5.58 -1.30
N PHE A 99 3.64 -4.92 -1.80
CA PHE A 99 4.37 -5.39 -2.98
C PHE A 99 5.14 -6.67 -2.67
N GLU A 100 5.79 -6.72 -1.50
CA GLU A 100 6.54 -7.90 -1.05
C GLU A 100 5.67 -9.14 -0.95
N SER A 101 4.45 -9.02 -0.45
CA SER A 101 3.52 -10.16 -0.37
C SER A 101 3.17 -10.70 -1.76
N ILE A 102 2.96 -9.83 -2.74
CA ILE A 102 2.74 -10.20 -4.15
C ILE A 102 3.98 -10.87 -4.74
N ILE A 103 5.16 -10.30 -4.49
CA ILE A 103 6.44 -10.84 -4.99
C ILE A 103 6.69 -12.23 -4.42
N GLN A 104 6.60 -12.43 -3.11
CA GLN A 104 6.81 -13.74 -2.50
C GLN A 104 5.74 -14.74 -2.93
N GLY A 105 4.48 -14.32 -3.06
CA GLY A 105 3.42 -15.16 -3.62
C GLY A 105 3.73 -15.60 -5.06
N ALA A 106 4.25 -14.69 -5.88
CA ALA A 106 4.70 -14.99 -7.23
C ALA A 106 5.89 -15.95 -7.25
N GLU A 107 6.86 -15.77 -6.36
CA GLU A 107 8.02 -16.66 -6.22
C GLU A 107 7.60 -18.09 -5.85
N GLN A 108 6.64 -18.26 -4.92
CA GLN A 108 6.05 -19.57 -4.60
C GLN A 108 5.46 -20.26 -5.84
N ILE A 109 4.74 -19.50 -6.66
CA ILE A 109 4.14 -20.02 -7.91
C ILE A 109 5.22 -20.37 -8.94
N LEU A 110 6.20 -19.51 -9.13
CA LEU A 110 7.27 -19.70 -10.10
C LEU A 110 8.21 -20.87 -9.76
N LEU A 111 8.38 -21.14 -8.45
CA LEU A 111 9.15 -22.28 -7.94
C LEU A 111 8.33 -23.59 -7.97
N GLY A 112 7.03 -23.52 -8.23
CA GLY A 112 6.15 -24.70 -8.26
C GLY A 112 5.70 -25.19 -6.88
N GLU A 113 6.00 -24.43 -5.82
CA GLU A 113 5.60 -24.76 -4.43
C GLU A 113 4.12 -24.50 -4.17
N SER A 114 3.51 -23.57 -4.91
CA SER A 114 2.11 -23.21 -4.83
C SER A 114 1.50 -22.99 -6.21
N LYS A 115 0.21 -23.22 -6.34
CA LYS A 115 -0.56 -22.96 -7.56
C LYS A 115 -1.46 -21.74 -7.42
N ILE A 116 -2.05 -21.55 -6.24
CA ILE A 116 -2.88 -20.39 -5.88
C ILE A 116 -2.40 -19.83 -4.57
N VAL A 117 -2.11 -18.52 -4.54
CA VAL A 117 -1.63 -17.80 -3.36
C VAL A 117 -2.55 -16.61 -3.08
N LEU A 118 -2.96 -16.47 -1.82
CA LEU A 118 -3.60 -15.27 -1.32
C LEU A 118 -2.52 -14.32 -0.79
N ALA A 119 -2.32 -13.20 -1.48
CA ALA A 119 -1.35 -12.19 -1.09
C ALA A 119 -2.04 -10.89 -0.67
N GLY A 120 -1.48 -10.15 0.29
CA GLY A 120 -2.10 -8.91 0.74
C GLY A 120 -1.28 -8.16 1.78
N GLY A 121 -1.92 -7.20 2.41
CA GLY A 121 -1.35 -6.47 3.55
C GLY A 121 -2.44 -5.74 4.32
N ALA A 122 -2.22 -5.57 5.60
CA ALA A 122 -3.16 -4.92 6.50
C ALA A 122 -2.42 -4.10 7.56
N GLU A 123 -2.99 -2.96 7.91
CA GLU A 123 -2.46 -2.07 8.93
C GLU A 123 -3.59 -1.48 9.78
N SER A 124 -3.38 -1.39 11.09
CA SER A 124 -4.21 -0.61 12.00
C SER A 124 -3.30 0.30 12.81
N MET A 125 -3.06 1.49 12.26
CA MET A 125 -2.16 2.47 12.88
C MET A 125 -2.83 3.13 14.08
N SER A 126 -4.17 3.20 14.07
CA SER A 126 -4.97 3.73 15.19
C SER A 126 -4.83 2.90 16.48
N GLN A 127 -4.46 1.63 16.37
CA GLN A 127 -4.26 0.75 17.52
C GLN A 127 -2.81 0.68 18.03
N ALA A 128 -1.91 1.51 17.48
CA ALA A 128 -0.55 1.55 17.97
C ALA A 128 -0.50 1.90 19.46
N PRO A 129 0.14 1.06 20.30
CA PRO A 129 0.16 1.27 21.74
C PRO A 129 1.19 2.34 22.13
N HIS A 130 0.97 2.96 23.29
CA HIS A 130 2.06 3.62 24.01
C HIS A 130 2.79 2.58 24.87
N VAL A 131 4.10 2.65 24.91
CA VAL A 131 4.95 1.69 25.62
C VAL A 131 5.78 2.37 26.72
N VAL A 132 6.09 1.62 27.77
CA VAL A 132 7.00 2.03 28.83
C VAL A 132 8.18 1.06 28.83
N ARG A 133 9.34 1.53 28.35
CA ARG A 133 10.55 0.67 28.30
C ARG A 133 11.07 0.38 29.69
N GLY A 134 11.53 -0.85 29.91
CA GLY A 134 12.07 -1.29 31.20
C GLY A 134 11.03 -1.66 32.27
N ALA A 135 9.75 -1.34 32.08
CA ALA A 135 8.67 -1.63 33.04
C ALA A 135 8.60 -3.12 33.45
N ARG A 136 8.94 -4.05 32.53
CA ARG A 136 9.00 -5.50 32.80
C ARG A 136 9.90 -5.89 33.98
N TRP A 137 10.94 -5.12 34.21
CA TRP A 137 11.94 -5.38 35.26
C TRP A 137 11.70 -4.55 36.53
N GLY A 138 10.53 -3.92 36.63
CA GLY A 138 10.13 -3.06 37.75
C GLY A 138 10.57 -1.61 37.57
N LEU A 139 9.80 -0.71 38.15
CA LEU A 139 10.10 0.72 38.17
C LEU A 139 10.78 1.02 39.51
N ARG A 140 11.99 1.58 39.45
CA ARG A 140 12.74 2.00 40.65
C ARG A 140 12.23 3.32 41.19
N LEU A 141 12.54 3.61 42.44
CA LEU A 141 12.29 4.92 43.04
C LEU A 141 12.98 6.02 42.22
N GLY A 142 12.21 7.03 41.77
CA GLY A 142 12.65 8.11 40.91
C GLY A 142 11.57 8.57 39.94
N PRO A 143 11.90 9.46 38.97
CA PRO A 143 10.99 9.88 37.95
C PRO A 143 10.47 8.67 37.14
N ALA A 144 9.19 8.63 36.87
CA ALA A 144 8.62 7.59 36.00
C ALA A 144 9.22 7.71 34.58
N PRO A 145 9.52 6.56 33.90
CA PRO A 145 9.92 6.61 32.49
C PRO A 145 8.77 7.18 31.64
N PRO A 146 9.09 7.87 30.54
CA PRO A 146 8.06 8.43 29.68
C PRO A 146 7.24 7.30 28.99
N PHE A 147 6.00 7.60 28.68
CA PHE A 147 5.24 6.83 27.69
C PHE A 147 5.76 7.20 26.31
N GLU A 148 6.20 6.20 25.55
CA GLU A 148 6.62 6.35 24.15
C GLU A 148 5.46 5.96 23.24
N ASP A 149 5.09 6.83 22.30
CA ASP A 149 4.14 6.50 21.25
C ASP A 149 4.81 5.61 20.20
N LEU A 150 4.43 4.33 20.15
CA LEU A 150 5.03 3.36 19.22
C LEU A 150 4.85 3.79 17.76
N LEU A 151 3.73 4.42 17.41
CA LEU A 151 3.49 4.90 16.06
C LEU A 151 4.50 6.01 15.69
N TRP A 152 4.65 6.99 16.56
CA TRP A 152 5.59 8.10 16.34
C TRP A 152 7.02 7.61 16.22
N GLU A 153 7.46 6.74 17.12
CA GLU A 153 8.81 6.16 17.10
C GLU A 153 9.07 5.31 15.85
N SER A 154 8.04 4.59 15.34
CA SER A 154 8.18 3.77 14.13
C SER A 154 8.30 4.59 12.84
N LEU A 155 7.87 5.86 12.85
CA LEU A 155 8.03 6.79 11.73
C LEU A 155 9.36 7.55 11.75
N LYS A 156 10.25 7.22 12.69
CA LYS A 156 11.62 7.74 12.78
C LYS A 156 12.60 6.60 12.50
N ASP A 157 13.51 6.81 11.57
CA ASP A 157 14.59 5.87 11.31
C ASP A 157 15.77 6.16 12.27
N PRO A 158 16.01 5.30 13.27
CA PRO A 158 17.09 5.54 14.24
C PRO A 158 18.48 5.38 13.64
N GLN A 159 18.62 4.74 12.47
CA GLN A 159 19.91 4.58 11.79
C GLN A 159 20.40 5.89 11.18
N CYS A 160 19.53 6.64 10.52
CA CYS A 160 19.88 7.92 9.94
C CYS A 160 19.50 9.13 10.81
N GLY A 161 18.68 8.92 11.84
CA GLY A 161 18.27 9.95 12.80
C GLY A 161 17.14 10.86 12.31
N PHE A 162 16.50 10.57 11.16
CA PHE A 162 15.43 11.37 10.58
C PHE A 162 14.09 10.67 10.67
N SER A 163 13.03 11.43 10.90
CA SER A 163 11.66 10.98 10.66
C SER A 163 11.40 10.84 9.14
N MET A 164 10.36 10.10 8.78
CA MET A 164 9.98 9.95 7.37
C MET A 164 9.69 11.30 6.71
N ALA A 165 9.09 12.24 7.44
CA ALA A 165 8.83 13.58 6.95
C ALA A 165 10.12 14.40 6.73
N GLU A 166 11.08 14.30 7.64
CA GLU A 166 12.38 14.95 7.45
C GLU A 166 13.16 14.39 6.27
N THR A 167 13.00 13.10 5.95
CA THR A 167 13.58 12.53 4.71
C THR A 167 12.97 13.15 3.45
N ALA A 168 11.69 13.53 3.50
CA ALA A 168 11.04 14.26 2.40
C ALA A 168 11.52 15.71 2.31
N GLU A 169 11.78 16.38 3.44
CA GLU A 169 12.45 17.69 3.47
C GLU A 169 13.86 17.61 2.86
N ASN A 170 14.62 16.58 3.20
CA ASN A 170 15.95 16.35 2.62
C ASN A 170 15.90 16.20 1.08
N LEU A 171 14.86 15.55 0.56
CA LEU A 171 14.65 15.47 -0.88
C LEU A 171 14.24 16.81 -1.49
N ALA A 172 13.41 17.58 -0.81
CA ALA A 172 13.05 18.92 -1.25
C ALA A 172 14.29 19.82 -1.39
N ASP A 173 15.19 19.79 -0.41
CA ASP A 173 16.47 20.51 -0.47
C ASP A 173 17.33 20.04 -1.65
N LYS A 174 17.51 18.72 -1.79
CA LYS A 174 18.36 18.11 -2.82
C LYS A 174 17.87 18.41 -4.23
N TYR A 175 16.57 18.32 -4.47
CA TYR A 175 15.95 18.52 -5.78
C TYR A 175 15.43 19.94 -5.98
N LYS A 176 15.68 20.86 -5.02
CA LYS A 176 15.24 22.26 -5.04
C LYS A 176 13.74 22.40 -5.31
N ILE A 177 12.97 21.65 -4.54
CA ILE A 177 11.51 21.62 -4.64
C ILE A 177 10.94 22.68 -3.69
N SER A 178 10.15 23.58 -4.22
CA SER A 178 9.53 24.67 -3.46
C SER A 178 8.25 24.20 -2.74
N ARG A 179 7.84 24.91 -1.70
CA ARG A 179 6.58 24.73 -1.01
C ARG A 179 5.39 24.84 -1.99
N ALA A 180 5.43 25.77 -2.92
CA ALA A 180 4.37 25.94 -3.92
C ALA A 180 4.21 24.72 -4.84
N GLU A 181 5.32 24.10 -5.28
CA GLU A 181 5.27 22.85 -6.08
C GLU A 181 4.66 21.71 -5.27
N VAL A 182 5.04 21.59 -3.99
CA VAL A 182 4.55 20.54 -3.10
C VAL A 182 3.04 20.67 -2.85
N ASP A 183 2.58 21.88 -2.52
CA ASP A 183 1.15 22.15 -2.28
C ASP A 183 0.30 22.01 -3.57
N ALA A 184 0.81 22.44 -4.71
CA ALA A 184 0.14 22.26 -6.00
C ALA A 184 -0.05 20.78 -6.34
N TYR A 185 0.94 19.93 -6.03
CA TYR A 185 0.79 18.49 -6.21
C TYR A 185 -0.24 17.89 -5.23
N ALA A 186 -0.20 18.28 -3.95
CA ALA A 186 -1.18 17.81 -2.97
C ALA A 186 -2.62 18.14 -3.38
N LEU A 187 -2.86 19.36 -3.85
CA LEU A 187 -4.16 19.77 -4.42
C LEU A 187 -4.56 18.87 -5.61
N THR A 188 -3.62 18.60 -6.50
CA THR A 188 -3.85 17.71 -7.65
C THR A 188 -4.25 16.30 -7.20
N SER A 189 -3.59 15.74 -6.18
CA SER A 189 -3.93 14.41 -5.63
C SER A 189 -5.36 14.39 -5.09
N GLN A 190 -5.78 15.38 -4.30
CA GLN A 190 -7.13 15.49 -3.76
C GLN A 190 -8.19 15.60 -4.87
N GLN A 191 -7.96 16.45 -5.87
CA GLN A 191 -8.88 16.64 -6.99
C GLN A 191 -9.03 15.36 -7.82
N ARG A 192 -7.94 14.66 -8.08
CA ARG A 192 -7.94 13.39 -8.81
C ARG A 192 -8.61 12.27 -8.05
N ALA A 193 -8.40 12.18 -6.74
CA ALA A 193 -9.08 11.21 -5.92
C ALA A 193 -10.60 11.43 -5.93
N LYS A 194 -11.05 12.68 -5.79
CA LYS A 194 -12.46 13.01 -5.93
C LYS A 194 -13.01 12.61 -7.31
N ALA A 195 -12.33 12.97 -8.39
CA ALA A 195 -12.74 12.60 -9.74
C ALA A 195 -12.77 11.07 -9.94
N GLY A 196 -11.80 10.34 -9.37
CA GLY A 196 -11.76 8.88 -9.39
C GLY A 196 -12.95 8.25 -8.66
N TRP A 197 -13.34 8.78 -7.50
CA TRP A 197 -14.54 8.36 -6.78
C TRP A 197 -15.81 8.66 -7.57
N ASP A 198 -15.99 9.88 -8.05
CA ASP A 198 -17.15 10.29 -8.84
C ASP A 198 -17.28 9.48 -10.15
N GLY A 199 -16.15 9.11 -10.75
CA GLY A 199 -16.05 8.28 -11.95
C GLY A 199 -16.18 6.76 -11.68
N GLY A 200 -16.35 6.33 -10.42
CA GLY A 200 -16.52 4.94 -10.03
C GLY A 200 -15.26 4.07 -10.24
N PHE A 201 -14.06 4.67 -10.25
CA PHE A 201 -12.81 3.91 -10.44
C PHE A 201 -12.41 3.06 -9.23
N PHE A 202 -12.93 3.37 -8.05
CA PHE A 202 -12.66 2.61 -6.83
C PHE A 202 -13.71 1.55 -6.50
N THR A 203 -14.88 1.58 -7.15
CA THR A 203 -16.03 0.72 -6.81
C THR A 203 -15.69 -0.76 -6.87
N ASP A 204 -14.97 -1.18 -7.93
CA ASP A 204 -14.68 -2.59 -8.18
C ASP A 204 -13.61 -3.17 -7.25
N GLU A 205 -12.87 -2.33 -6.53
CA GLU A 205 -11.82 -2.78 -5.61
C GLU A 205 -12.27 -2.84 -4.15
N LEU A 206 -13.44 -2.26 -3.80
CA LEU A 206 -13.87 -2.13 -2.42
C LEU A 206 -14.46 -3.43 -1.84
N ALA A 207 -14.03 -3.73 -0.61
CA ALA A 207 -14.64 -4.69 0.30
C ALA A 207 -15.37 -3.92 1.40
N PRO A 208 -16.69 -3.99 1.52
CA PRO A 208 -17.40 -3.32 2.59
C PRO A 208 -17.05 -3.94 3.95
N VAL A 209 -16.79 -3.08 4.93
CA VAL A 209 -16.56 -3.45 6.32
C VAL A 209 -17.87 -3.24 7.09
N PRO A 210 -18.37 -4.23 7.86
CA PRO A 210 -19.58 -4.05 8.66
C PRO A 210 -19.29 -3.13 9.85
N ILE A 211 -19.90 -1.94 9.84
CA ILE A 211 -19.78 -0.96 10.93
C ILE A 211 -21.07 -0.89 11.72
N ARG A 212 -20.95 -1.08 13.04
CA ARG A 212 -22.11 -1.02 13.96
C ARG A 212 -22.72 0.38 13.99
N ASN A 213 -23.92 0.54 13.45
CA ASN A 213 -24.68 1.77 13.59
C ASN A 213 -25.17 1.90 15.03
N ARG A 214 -24.78 2.99 15.71
CA ARG A 214 -25.11 3.20 17.14
C ARG A 214 -26.60 3.42 17.39
N LYS A 215 -27.34 3.93 16.39
CA LYS A 215 -28.78 4.21 16.50
C LYS A 215 -29.62 2.96 16.21
N THR A 216 -29.39 2.33 15.08
CA THR A 216 -30.17 1.16 14.63
C THR A 216 -29.73 -0.15 15.28
N LYS A 217 -28.54 -0.18 15.89
CA LYS A 217 -27.91 -1.40 16.44
C LYS A 217 -27.69 -2.50 15.39
N GLN A 218 -27.71 -2.14 14.11
CA GLN A 218 -27.41 -3.03 12.97
C GLN A 218 -26.04 -2.73 12.41
N ASP A 219 -25.45 -3.73 11.75
CA ASP A 219 -24.21 -3.54 11.04
C ASP A 219 -24.52 -3.07 9.62
N GLU A 220 -23.89 -1.96 9.22
CA GLU A 220 -24.06 -1.34 7.91
C GLU A 220 -22.76 -1.43 7.13
N PRO A 221 -22.81 -1.73 5.80
CA PRO A 221 -21.60 -1.82 4.99
C PRO A 221 -20.96 -0.43 4.83
N TRP A 222 -19.67 -0.34 5.14
CA TRP A 222 -18.88 0.86 5.00
C TRP A 222 -17.66 0.61 4.09
N GLY A 223 -17.33 1.55 3.20
CA GLY A 223 -16.26 1.40 2.22
C GLY A 223 -15.78 2.73 1.64
N ALA A 224 -15.61 3.76 2.47
CA ALA A 224 -15.11 5.06 2.04
C ALA A 224 -13.59 5.22 2.31
N ASP A 225 -12.92 6.09 1.57
CA ASP A 225 -11.58 6.58 1.90
C ASP A 225 -11.74 7.87 2.73
N GLU A 226 -11.73 7.70 4.05
CA GLU A 226 -12.13 8.71 5.02
C GLU A 226 -11.16 9.89 5.13
N HIS A 227 -9.92 9.68 4.67
CA HIS A 227 -8.88 10.72 4.71
C HIS A 227 -9.06 11.78 3.62
N MET A 228 -9.78 11.49 2.55
CA MET A 228 -9.98 12.41 1.42
C MET A 228 -10.60 13.75 1.85
N ARG A 229 -10.06 14.83 1.32
CA ARG A 229 -10.50 16.22 1.58
C ARG A 229 -10.88 16.88 0.26
N PRO A 230 -12.09 16.60 -0.27
CA PRO A 230 -12.51 17.09 -1.59
C PRO A 230 -12.60 18.62 -1.69
N ASP A 231 -12.73 19.30 -0.55
CA ASP A 231 -12.81 20.77 -0.46
C ASP A 231 -11.44 21.45 -0.30
N THR A 232 -10.36 20.73 -0.52
CA THR A 232 -9.00 21.28 -0.42
C THR A 232 -8.81 22.41 -1.45
N THR A 233 -8.25 23.53 -1.00
CA THR A 233 -7.90 24.68 -1.86
C THR A 233 -6.42 25.03 -1.74
N ALA A 234 -5.89 25.73 -2.74
CA ALA A 234 -4.50 26.19 -2.72
C ALA A 234 -4.24 27.15 -1.54
N GLU A 235 -5.19 28.06 -1.26
CA GLU A 235 -5.11 28.99 -0.15
C GLU A 235 -5.17 28.27 1.21
N GLY A 236 -5.94 27.19 1.31
CA GLY A 236 -6.02 26.35 2.49
C GLY A 236 -4.69 25.66 2.78
N LEU A 237 -4.07 25.08 1.76
CA LEU A 237 -2.76 24.43 1.86
C LEU A 237 -1.66 25.43 2.24
N ALA A 238 -1.63 26.61 1.61
CA ALA A 238 -0.62 27.63 1.85
C ALA A 238 -0.60 28.16 3.31
N LYS A 239 -1.76 28.10 4.01
CA LYS A 239 -1.87 28.53 5.43
C LYS A 239 -1.30 27.51 6.42
N LEU A 240 -1.07 26.28 6.02
CA LEU A 240 -0.55 25.25 6.91
C LEU A 240 0.93 25.49 7.21
N ALA A 241 1.28 25.48 8.48
CA ALA A 241 2.66 25.61 8.90
C ALA A 241 3.44 24.32 8.68
N PRO A 242 4.71 24.37 8.25
CA PRO A 242 5.58 23.20 8.27
C PRO A 242 5.87 22.79 9.72
N TYR A 243 5.86 21.49 9.98
CA TYR A 243 6.00 20.97 11.34
C TYR A 243 7.41 20.42 11.62
N PHE A 244 8.02 19.76 10.65
CA PHE A 244 9.24 18.96 10.85
C PHE A 244 10.54 19.77 10.67
N LYS A 245 10.48 20.86 9.92
CA LYS A 245 11.63 21.73 9.65
C LYS A 245 11.17 23.18 9.64
N LYS A 246 11.89 24.06 10.35
CA LYS A 246 11.64 25.50 10.25
C LYS A 246 11.82 25.92 8.79
N ASP A 247 10.85 26.66 8.26
CA ASP A 247 10.81 27.09 6.85
C ASP A 247 10.87 25.91 5.84
N GLY A 248 10.41 24.73 6.26
CA GLY A 248 10.31 23.54 5.43
C GLY A 248 9.11 23.55 4.47
N VAL A 249 8.96 22.47 3.71
CA VAL A 249 7.90 22.33 2.71
C VAL A 249 6.82 21.31 3.10
N VAL A 250 7.11 20.39 4.05
CA VAL A 250 6.20 19.34 4.47
C VAL A 250 5.22 19.84 5.52
N THR A 251 3.93 19.66 5.24
CA THR A 251 2.82 20.04 6.12
C THR A 251 1.81 18.90 6.22
N ALA A 252 0.86 19.00 7.13
CA ALA A 252 -0.25 18.06 7.25
C ALA A 252 -1.12 17.96 5.98
N GLY A 253 -1.12 18.98 5.11
CA GLY A 253 -1.92 18.99 3.89
C GLY A 253 -1.24 18.36 2.67
N ASN A 254 0.08 18.10 2.76
CA ASN A 254 0.88 17.59 1.64
C ASN A 254 1.67 16.32 2.02
N ALA A 255 1.34 15.71 3.14
CA ALA A 255 1.78 14.39 3.61
C ALA A 255 0.64 13.38 3.46
N SER A 256 0.97 12.09 3.31
CA SER A 256 -0.04 11.03 3.34
C SER A 256 -0.71 10.91 4.70
N GLY A 257 -1.96 10.47 4.72
CA GLY A 257 -2.69 10.20 5.96
C GLY A 257 -2.18 8.95 6.68
N ILE A 258 -2.07 9.06 8.01
CA ILE A 258 -1.98 7.89 8.90
C ILE A 258 -3.36 7.23 8.88
N CYS A 259 -3.43 5.96 8.47
CA CYS A 259 -4.69 5.30 8.16
C CYS A 259 -4.70 3.83 8.57
N ASP A 260 -5.93 3.32 8.72
CA ASP A 260 -6.22 1.90 8.93
C ASP A 260 -6.81 1.30 7.65
N GLY A 261 -6.41 0.10 7.29
CA GLY A 261 -6.96 -0.56 6.10
C GLY A 261 -6.24 -1.83 5.70
N ALA A 262 -6.82 -2.54 4.74
CA ALA A 262 -6.27 -3.76 4.18
C ALA A 262 -6.55 -3.89 2.70
N ALA A 263 -5.70 -4.65 2.01
CA ALA A 263 -5.90 -5.05 0.62
C ALA A 263 -5.42 -6.49 0.42
N ALA A 264 -6.09 -7.24 -0.46
CA ALA A 264 -5.75 -8.61 -0.80
C ALA A 264 -5.94 -8.87 -2.29
N VAL A 265 -5.11 -9.74 -2.87
CA VAL A 265 -5.19 -10.23 -4.23
C VAL A 265 -5.03 -11.74 -4.25
N VAL A 266 -5.68 -12.40 -5.20
CA VAL A 266 -5.53 -13.84 -5.44
C VAL A 266 -4.65 -14.03 -6.66
N LEU A 267 -3.49 -14.65 -6.45
CA LEU A 267 -2.52 -14.99 -7.49
C LEU A 267 -2.67 -16.46 -7.88
N ALA A 268 -2.47 -16.75 -9.15
CA ALA A 268 -2.52 -18.14 -9.64
C ALA A 268 -1.50 -18.39 -10.75
N SER A 269 -1.04 -19.65 -10.84
CA SER A 269 -0.34 -20.15 -12.03
C SER A 269 -1.31 -20.27 -13.21
N GLU A 270 -0.82 -20.20 -14.45
CA GLU A 270 -1.65 -20.41 -15.65
C GLU A 270 -2.47 -21.69 -15.60
N GLY A 271 -1.88 -22.77 -15.05
CA GLY A 271 -2.56 -24.07 -14.95
C GLY A 271 -3.75 -24.03 -14.00
N ALA A 272 -3.62 -23.36 -12.86
CA ALA A 272 -4.68 -23.23 -11.85
C ALA A 272 -5.75 -22.20 -12.24
N ALA A 273 -5.43 -21.26 -13.12
CA ALA A 273 -6.37 -20.27 -13.62
C ALA A 273 -7.33 -20.77 -14.71
N LYS A 274 -7.19 -22.02 -15.16
CA LYS A 274 -8.06 -22.59 -16.20
C LYS A 274 -9.54 -22.58 -15.76
N GLY A 275 -10.38 -21.96 -16.58
CA GLY A 275 -11.81 -21.77 -16.28
C GLY A 275 -12.15 -20.55 -15.45
N LEU A 276 -11.15 -19.84 -14.93
CA LEU A 276 -11.29 -18.55 -14.25
C LEU A 276 -11.03 -17.39 -15.23
N LYS A 277 -11.34 -16.16 -14.80
CA LYS A 277 -11.15 -14.95 -15.60
C LYS A 277 -10.12 -14.03 -14.95
N PRO A 278 -8.81 -14.25 -15.19
CA PRO A 278 -7.78 -13.37 -14.63
C PRO A 278 -7.96 -11.94 -15.11
N ILE A 279 -7.69 -10.99 -14.21
CA ILE A 279 -7.74 -9.56 -14.53
C ILE A 279 -6.44 -9.03 -15.12
N GLY A 280 -5.34 -9.78 -14.98
CA GLY A 280 -4.03 -9.44 -15.51
C GLY A 280 -2.95 -10.37 -15.01
N ARG A 281 -1.67 -9.99 -15.24
CA ARG A 281 -0.50 -10.75 -14.77
C ARG A 281 0.57 -9.83 -14.17
N LEU A 282 1.42 -10.42 -13.33
CA LEU A 282 2.65 -9.81 -12.88
C LEU A 282 3.72 -10.00 -13.98
N VAL A 283 4.25 -8.90 -14.50
CA VAL A 283 5.28 -8.92 -15.56
C VAL A 283 6.68 -8.99 -14.94
N SER A 284 6.95 -8.14 -13.97
CA SER A 284 8.24 -8.09 -13.29
C SER A 284 8.15 -7.29 -11.99
N TRP A 285 9.26 -7.31 -11.24
CA TRP A 285 9.44 -6.48 -10.06
C TRP A 285 10.89 -6.08 -9.87
N GLY A 286 11.08 -4.98 -9.10
CA GLY A 286 12.39 -4.50 -8.70
C GLY A 286 12.38 -4.01 -7.27
N ILE A 287 13.43 -4.36 -6.52
CA ILE A 287 13.68 -3.86 -5.18
C ILE A 287 15.06 -3.22 -5.17
N ALA A 288 15.19 -2.05 -4.56
CA ALA A 288 16.43 -1.30 -4.51
C ALA A 288 16.66 -0.70 -3.13
N GLY A 289 17.91 -0.69 -2.68
CA GLY A 289 18.36 0.13 -1.55
C GLY A 289 18.81 1.51 -2.01
N VAL A 290 18.60 2.51 -1.17
CA VAL A 290 19.06 3.89 -1.32
C VAL A 290 19.55 4.43 0.00
N GLU A 291 20.19 5.58 0.00
CA GLU A 291 20.64 6.23 1.24
C GLU A 291 19.44 6.55 2.15
N PRO A 292 19.41 6.09 3.42
CA PRO A 292 18.25 6.20 4.30
C PRO A 292 17.70 7.62 4.44
N LYS A 293 18.55 8.63 4.55
CA LYS A 293 18.11 10.04 4.67
C LYS A 293 17.39 10.59 3.43
N TYR A 294 17.43 9.82 2.31
CA TYR A 294 16.74 10.12 1.06
C TYR A 294 15.81 8.98 0.66
N MET A 295 15.26 8.25 1.63
CA MET A 295 14.46 7.04 1.39
C MET A 295 13.37 7.23 0.33
N GLY A 296 12.79 8.43 0.26
CA GLY A 296 11.70 8.76 -0.65
C GLY A 296 12.03 8.63 -2.14
N ILE A 297 13.35 8.56 -2.50
CA ILE A 297 13.76 8.36 -3.90
C ILE A 297 13.78 6.87 -4.31
N GLY A 298 13.57 5.94 -3.36
CA GLY A 298 13.58 4.50 -3.59
C GLY A 298 12.76 3.99 -4.78
N PRO A 299 11.58 4.57 -5.10
CA PRO A 299 10.82 4.21 -6.30
C PRO A 299 11.61 4.29 -7.59
N ALA A 300 12.49 5.27 -7.75
CA ALA A 300 13.21 5.49 -9.00
C ALA A 300 14.16 4.32 -9.37
N PRO A 301 15.12 3.90 -8.54
CA PRO A 301 15.95 2.75 -8.87
C PRO A 301 15.17 1.43 -8.86
N ALA A 302 14.09 1.28 -8.07
CA ALA A 302 13.25 0.09 -8.08
C ALA A 302 12.49 -0.04 -9.42
N ALA A 303 11.91 1.05 -9.92
CA ALA A 303 11.24 1.10 -11.22
C ALA A 303 12.21 0.77 -12.37
N ARG A 304 13.42 1.37 -12.37
CA ARG A 304 14.43 1.07 -13.37
C ARG A 304 14.81 -0.43 -13.41
N LYS A 305 14.91 -1.07 -12.21
CA LYS A 305 15.16 -2.52 -12.11
C LYS A 305 13.99 -3.35 -12.66
N ALA A 306 12.77 -2.99 -12.32
CA ALA A 306 11.57 -3.69 -12.81
C ALA A 306 11.47 -3.58 -14.34
N LEU A 307 11.65 -2.38 -14.90
CA LEU A 307 11.63 -2.13 -16.34
C LEU A 307 12.72 -2.92 -17.06
N ALA A 308 13.95 -2.87 -16.57
CA ALA A 308 15.08 -3.61 -17.16
C ALA A 308 14.83 -5.14 -17.16
N LYS A 309 14.30 -5.68 -16.04
CA LYS A 309 13.96 -7.11 -15.94
C LYS A 309 12.84 -7.52 -16.92
N ALA A 310 11.91 -6.62 -17.19
CA ALA A 310 10.83 -6.83 -18.15
C ALA A 310 11.27 -6.64 -19.62
N GLY A 311 12.41 -6.00 -19.88
CA GLY A 311 12.78 -5.54 -21.22
C GLY A 311 11.87 -4.42 -21.73
N LEU A 312 11.29 -3.63 -20.83
CA LEU A 312 10.35 -2.55 -21.13
C LEU A 312 10.97 -1.18 -20.78
N THR A 313 10.43 -0.13 -21.39
CA THR A 313 10.77 1.27 -21.08
C THR A 313 9.64 1.95 -20.32
N LEU A 314 9.94 3.08 -19.67
CA LEU A 314 8.93 3.87 -18.96
C LEU A 314 7.85 4.39 -19.91
N ASP A 315 8.20 4.71 -21.15
CA ASP A 315 7.24 5.22 -22.15
C ASP A 315 6.21 4.18 -22.59
N GLN A 316 6.52 2.90 -22.42
CA GLN A 316 5.59 1.80 -22.69
C GLN A 316 4.59 1.56 -21.55
N MET A 317 4.74 2.26 -20.41
CA MET A 317 3.78 2.19 -19.33
C MET A 317 2.61 3.12 -19.62
N ASP A 318 1.41 2.57 -19.74
CA ASP A 318 0.19 3.34 -19.94
C ASP A 318 -0.21 4.11 -18.69
N LEU A 319 -0.04 3.51 -17.52
CA LEU A 319 -0.26 4.12 -16.22
C LEU A 319 0.94 3.89 -15.30
N VAL A 320 1.22 4.88 -14.48
CA VAL A 320 2.22 4.80 -13.40
C VAL A 320 1.54 5.18 -12.10
N GLU A 321 1.83 4.47 -11.02
CA GLU A 321 1.41 4.87 -9.68
C GLU A 321 2.59 4.83 -8.73
N VAL A 322 2.97 5.98 -8.21
CA VAL A 322 3.99 6.14 -7.17
C VAL A 322 3.27 6.42 -5.86
N ASN A 323 3.50 5.62 -4.82
CA ASN A 323 2.93 5.89 -3.51
C ASN A 323 3.33 7.29 -3.04
N GLU A 324 2.36 8.09 -2.69
CA GLU A 324 2.52 9.47 -2.25
C GLU A 324 2.73 9.54 -0.74
N ALA A 325 3.88 9.06 -0.25
CA ALA A 325 4.18 9.19 1.19
C ALA A 325 4.20 10.68 1.60
N PHE A 326 4.77 11.53 0.74
CA PHE A 326 4.79 12.99 0.84
C PHE A 326 4.80 13.60 -0.56
N SER A 327 4.18 14.75 -0.77
CA SER A 327 4.23 15.45 -2.05
C SER A 327 5.67 15.76 -2.48
N ALA A 328 6.52 16.21 -1.56
CA ALA A 328 7.92 16.50 -1.85
C ALA A 328 8.68 15.26 -2.33
N GLN A 329 8.39 14.12 -1.73
CA GLN A 329 8.95 12.82 -2.14
C GLN A 329 8.47 12.44 -3.55
N TYR A 330 7.18 12.56 -3.83
CA TYR A 330 6.65 12.27 -5.16
C TYR A 330 7.27 13.17 -6.23
N VAL A 331 7.33 14.48 -6.00
CA VAL A 331 7.93 15.44 -6.94
C VAL A 331 9.42 15.14 -7.20
N ALA A 332 10.15 14.68 -6.18
CA ALA A 332 11.54 14.22 -6.37
C ALA A 332 11.62 13.00 -7.29
N VAL A 333 10.75 12.00 -7.11
CA VAL A 333 10.67 10.82 -7.98
C VAL A 333 10.23 11.19 -9.39
N GLU A 334 9.26 12.11 -9.53
CA GLU A 334 8.82 12.64 -10.81
C GLU A 334 9.98 13.26 -11.60
N LYS A 335 10.77 14.14 -10.97
CA LYS A 335 11.96 14.76 -11.57
C LYS A 335 13.03 13.72 -11.93
N GLU A 336 13.26 12.74 -11.06
CA GLU A 336 14.30 11.71 -11.23
C GLU A 336 14.00 10.72 -12.37
N LEU A 337 12.72 10.39 -12.58
CA LEU A 337 12.28 9.46 -13.63
C LEU A 337 11.78 10.17 -14.88
N GLY A 338 11.49 11.48 -14.84
CA GLY A 338 10.83 12.18 -15.93
C GLY A 338 9.38 11.75 -16.11
N LEU A 339 8.63 11.59 -14.99
CA LEU A 339 7.26 11.09 -15.05
C LEU A 339 6.31 12.11 -15.71
N ASP A 340 5.42 11.60 -16.55
CA ASP A 340 4.33 12.37 -17.13
C ASP A 340 3.11 12.33 -16.20
N ARG A 341 2.70 13.47 -15.68
CA ARG A 341 1.51 13.63 -14.81
C ARG A 341 0.22 13.19 -15.48
N ALA A 342 0.12 13.22 -16.80
CA ALA A 342 -1.11 12.82 -17.50
C ALA A 342 -1.41 11.31 -17.34
N ARG A 343 -0.38 10.50 -17.04
CA ARG A 343 -0.50 9.05 -16.84
C ARG A 343 -0.01 8.58 -15.47
N THR A 344 0.39 9.51 -14.59
CA THR A 344 0.88 9.17 -13.25
C THR A 344 -0.11 9.60 -12.19
N ASN A 345 -0.48 8.69 -11.28
CA ASN A 345 -1.41 8.91 -10.16
C ASN A 345 -2.73 9.59 -10.62
N ILE A 346 -3.29 9.09 -11.72
CA ILE A 346 -4.43 9.74 -12.40
C ILE A 346 -5.71 9.78 -11.57
N HIS A 347 -5.81 8.96 -10.54
CA HIS A 347 -6.93 8.93 -9.58
C HIS A 347 -6.49 9.37 -8.17
N GLY A 348 -5.44 10.22 -8.08
CA GLY A 348 -4.83 10.58 -6.81
C GLY A 348 -4.05 9.44 -6.18
N GLY A 349 -3.65 9.60 -4.94
CA GLY A 349 -2.87 8.61 -4.20
C GLY A 349 -2.95 8.83 -2.69
N ALA A 350 -1.91 8.42 -1.97
CA ALA A 350 -1.91 8.33 -0.52
C ALA A 350 -2.12 9.67 0.21
N ILE A 351 -1.81 10.81 -0.40
CA ILE A 351 -2.11 12.13 0.15
C ILE A 351 -3.63 12.32 0.31
N ALA A 352 -4.40 11.82 -0.65
CA ALA A 352 -5.86 11.94 -0.63
C ALA A 352 -6.52 10.75 0.07
N ILE A 353 -6.18 9.51 -0.31
CA ILE A 353 -6.89 8.32 0.16
C ILE A 353 -6.27 7.66 1.39
N GLY A 354 -5.06 8.07 1.80
CA GLY A 354 -4.36 7.51 2.96
C GLY A 354 -3.32 6.44 2.64
N HIS A 355 -2.51 6.11 3.66
CA HIS A 355 -1.37 5.19 3.53
C HIS A 355 -1.31 4.17 4.66
N PRO A 356 -2.22 3.18 4.71
CA PRO A 356 -2.02 2.01 5.57
C PRO A 356 -0.79 1.25 5.04
N LEU A 357 0.33 1.29 5.78
CA LEU A 357 1.67 0.96 5.27
C LEU A 357 1.70 -0.33 4.47
N ALA A 358 1.32 -1.44 5.09
CA ALA A 358 1.40 -2.76 4.47
C ALA A 358 0.33 -3.04 3.41
N ALA A 359 -0.78 -2.30 3.39
CA ALA A 359 -1.85 -2.45 2.41
C ALA A 359 -1.54 -1.75 1.09
N SER A 360 -0.73 -0.69 1.12
CA SER A 360 -0.56 0.25 0.00
C SER A 360 -0.03 -0.40 -1.27
N GLY A 361 0.98 -1.28 -1.18
CA GLY A 361 1.54 -1.94 -2.37
C GLY A 361 0.52 -2.86 -3.07
N THR A 362 -0.27 -3.59 -2.29
CA THR A 362 -1.34 -4.45 -2.83
C THR A 362 -2.45 -3.60 -3.45
N ARG A 363 -2.87 -2.51 -2.77
CA ARG A 363 -3.86 -1.57 -3.29
C ARG A 363 -3.42 -0.95 -4.61
N ILE A 364 -2.17 -0.47 -4.71
CA ILE A 364 -1.62 0.12 -5.93
C ILE A 364 -1.65 -0.89 -7.08
N SER A 365 -1.21 -2.12 -6.84
CA SER A 365 -1.19 -3.18 -7.86
C SER A 365 -2.60 -3.50 -8.38
N LEU A 366 -3.56 -3.61 -7.46
CA LEU A 366 -4.96 -3.88 -7.76
C LEU A 366 -5.61 -2.72 -8.53
N HIS A 367 -5.40 -1.48 -8.04
CA HIS A 367 -5.95 -0.28 -8.67
C HIS A 367 -5.45 -0.10 -10.11
N LEU A 368 -4.16 -0.29 -10.34
CA LEU A 368 -3.58 -0.25 -11.68
C LEU A 368 -4.27 -1.23 -12.63
N LEU A 369 -4.50 -2.48 -12.21
CA LEU A 369 -5.18 -3.49 -13.02
C LEU A 369 -6.63 -3.07 -13.35
N HIS A 370 -7.39 -2.57 -12.37
CA HIS A 370 -8.75 -2.11 -12.60
C HIS A 370 -8.80 -0.87 -13.48
N ALA A 371 -7.95 0.12 -13.24
CA ALA A 371 -7.88 1.35 -14.02
C ALA A 371 -7.47 1.08 -15.48
N LEU A 372 -6.45 0.25 -15.69
CA LEU A 372 -6.01 -0.16 -17.03
C LEU A 372 -7.14 -0.85 -17.80
N ARG A 373 -7.84 -1.79 -17.19
CA ARG A 373 -8.97 -2.49 -17.81
C ARG A 373 -10.10 -1.54 -18.18
N LYS A 374 -10.50 -0.65 -17.26
CA LYS A 374 -11.57 0.33 -17.48
C LYS A 374 -11.23 1.32 -18.60
N LEU A 375 -9.95 1.65 -18.75
CA LEU A 375 -9.45 2.56 -19.78
C LEU A 375 -9.03 1.87 -21.09
N GLY A 376 -9.12 0.54 -21.18
CA GLY A 376 -8.66 -0.24 -22.35
C GLY A 376 -7.15 -0.13 -22.55
N LYS A 377 -6.38 -0.02 -21.48
CA LYS A 377 -4.92 0.12 -21.44
C LYS A 377 -4.26 -1.19 -21.00
N ARG A 378 -2.92 -1.29 -21.14
CA ARG A 378 -2.23 -2.57 -21.00
C ARG A 378 -1.25 -2.62 -19.83
N TYR A 379 -0.24 -1.76 -19.80
CA TYR A 379 0.86 -1.84 -18.86
C TYR A 379 0.76 -0.79 -17.75
N GLY A 380 0.98 -1.23 -16.50
CA GLY A 380 1.07 -0.35 -15.34
C GLY A 380 2.31 -0.60 -14.52
N LEU A 381 2.90 0.48 -13.99
CA LEU A 381 4.01 0.43 -13.06
C LEU A 381 3.57 1.00 -11.72
N GLY A 382 3.59 0.17 -10.68
CA GLY A 382 3.34 0.57 -9.29
C GLY A 382 4.62 0.61 -8.48
N SER A 383 4.81 1.61 -7.61
CA SER A 383 6.00 1.71 -6.78
C SER A 383 5.77 2.41 -5.46
N ALA A 384 6.63 2.13 -4.47
CA ALA A 384 6.64 2.83 -3.18
C ALA A 384 8.07 3.03 -2.67
N CYS A 385 8.27 4.16 -1.98
CA CYS A 385 9.42 4.35 -1.11
C CYS A 385 9.20 3.59 0.20
N ILE A 386 10.28 3.27 0.89
CA ILE A 386 10.25 2.41 2.08
C ILE A 386 11.22 3.01 3.10
N GLY A 387 10.77 3.17 4.33
CA GLY A 387 11.60 3.59 5.45
C GLY A 387 12.87 2.72 5.56
N GLY A 388 13.94 3.30 6.07
CA GLY A 388 15.26 2.65 6.10
C GLY A 388 16.03 2.74 4.79
N GLY A 389 15.49 3.44 3.76
CA GLY A 389 16.20 3.67 2.50
C GLY A 389 16.04 2.55 1.47
N GLN A 390 14.81 2.20 1.12
CA GLN A 390 14.53 1.21 0.08
C GLN A 390 13.41 1.70 -0.87
N GLY A 391 13.23 0.99 -1.96
CA GLY A 391 12.11 1.11 -2.88
C GLY A 391 11.69 -0.24 -3.42
N ALA A 392 10.41 -0.40 -3.69
CA ALA A 392 9.85 -1.53 -4.40
C ALA A 392 9.02 -1.04 -5.59
N ALA A 393 9.04 -1.80 -6.68
CA ALA A 393 8.22 -1.57 -7.85
C ALA A 393 7.74 -2.89 -8.45
N VAL A 394 6.54 -2.88 -9.02
CA VAL A 394 5.97 -3.98 -9.81
C VAL A 394 5.50 -3.45 -11.16
N ILE A 395 5.61 -4.28 -12.19
CA ILE A 395 4.96 -4.05 -13.49
C ILE A 395 3.87 -5.07 -13.64
N VAL A 396 2.67 -4.58 -13.92
CA VAL A 396 1.49 -5.41 -14.20
C VAL A 396 1.02 -5.21 -15.64
N GLU A 397 0.45 -6.25 -16.21
CA GLU A 397 -0.23 -6.21 -17.50
C GLU A 397 -1.70 -6.56 -17.26
N ALA A 398 -2.59 -5.66 -17.64
CA ALA A 398 -4.02 -5.90 -17.55
C ALA A 398 -4.54 -6.68 -18.77
N PHE A 399 -5.46 -7.58 -18.53
CA PHE A 399 -6.18 -8.29 -19.61
C PHE A 399 -7.48 -7.52 -19.94
N PRO A 400 -7.96 -7.58 -21.17
CA PRO A 400 -9.23 -6.97 -21.56
C PRO A 400 -10.37 -7.34 -20.61
N ALA A 401 -11.36 -6.43 -20.44
CA ALA A 401 -12.52 -6.61 -19.57
C ALA A 401 -13.51 -7.63 -20.13
#